data_ff35b86d982f5ce5339a69bce394d5bb
#
_entry.id   ff35b86d982f5ce5339a69bce394d5bb
#
_cell.length_a   1.000
_cell.length_b   1.000
_cell.length_c   1.000
_cell.angle_alpha   90.00
_cell.angle_beta   90.00
_cell.angle_gamma   90.00
#
_symmetry.space_group_name_H-M   'P 1'
#
loop_
_entity.id
_entity.type
_entity.pdbx_description
1 polymer ?
#
loop_
_entity_poly.entity_id
_entity_poly.type
_entity_poly.pdbx_seq_one_letter_code
_entity_poly.pdbx_strand_id
1 'polypeptide(L)'
;MGAFDKIKRRNLDYLLIETIKQIGVSNYSLLARMTGINPETVRYKVNKQLTKYGLGVQVNLNHAELGMSAGLMVVDAEPSQEWLGEVSYLFFEGKAIGASKYVGLYAVPFRFKKKYIDVMSFLKQQKRITDYAIYEAKWLRYPSFRPEFYDFDAKKWKVDWRRVEMTQGESGATTLDVNRDAEVDYMDVKILKAMQENPTVSIVKVAAEIGANPRTLRYHNAEHVVKGKLILNSNVRWRRPAIEGKPGELMQMLTLVKGVGQEGVVKTRKVMNKIPFTWLEGGSEVGDYFALLDVPMDKLYETTRYIESNTEDVRSSLSIIMLDSQKSRYLHIPEEMFDPKRGWTLPSYRQEMAKIGDGEERRHS
;
A
#
# COMPACT_ATOMS: atom_id res chain seq x y z
N MET A 1 33.26 3.55 -22.22
CA MET A 1 32.46 2.76 -21.24
C MET A 1 31.82 1.61 -21.99
N GLY A 2 32.38 0.41 -21.90
CA GLY A 2 32.09 -0.70 -22.81
C GLY A 2 30.75 -1.41 -22.54
N ALA A 3 30.26 -2.19 -23.50
CA ALA A 3 29.04 -2.98 -23.42
C ALA A 3 29.03 -3.93 -22.19
N PHE A 4 30.18 -4.43 -21.77
CA PHE A 4 30.38 -5.27 -20.59
C PHE A 4 30.02 -4.55 -19.27
N ASP A 5 30.34 -3.25 -19.14
CA ASP A 5 29.99 -2.46 -17.96
C ASP A 5 28.46 -2.17 -17.87
N LYS A 6 27.79 -2.06 -19.01
CA LYS A 6 26.34 -1.89 -19.08
C LYS A 6 25.58 -3.14 -18.63
N ILE A 7 26.04 -4.31 -19.06
CA ILE A 7 25.42 -5.62 -18.67
C ILE A 7 25.62 -5.86 -17.17
N LYS A 8 26.82 -5.57 -16.64
CA LYS A 8 27.11 -5.71 -15.21
C LYS A 8 26.30 -4.75 -14.33
N ARG A 9 26.04 -3.50 -14.82
CA ARG A 9 25.21 -2.53 -14.11
C ARG A 9 23.71 -2.89 -14.12
N ARG A 10 23.18 -3.41 -15.23
CA ARG A 10 21.80 -3.89 -15.32
C ARG A 10 21.51 -5.01 -14.31
N ASN A 11 22.46 -5.94 -14.17
CA ASN A 11 22.35 -7.00 -13.19
C ASN A 11 22.39 -6.51 -11.74
N LEU A 12 23.11 -5.41 -11.45
CA LEU A 12 23.24 -4.89 -10.07
C LEU A 12 21.96 -4.22 -9.57
N ASP A 13 21.24 -3.47 -10.40
CA ASP A 13 19.98 -2.85 -9.99
C ASP A 13 18.89 -3.91 -9.80
N TYR A 14 18.82 -4.89 -10.70
CA TYR A 14 17.96 -6.04 -10.58
C TYR A 14 18.24 -6.82 -9.27
N LEU A 15 19.49 -7.20 -9.04
CA LEU A 15 19.92 -7.92 -7.86
C LEU A 15 19.60 -7.16 -6.57
N LEU A 16 19.83 -5.84 -6.56
CA LEU A 16 19.55 -4.99 -5.41
C LEU A 16 18.04 -4.97 -5.11
N ILE A 17 17.19 -4.81 -6.14
CA ILE A 17 15.73 -4.82 -5.97
C ILE A 17 15.25 -6.16 -5.42
N GLU A 18 15.71 -7.28 -5.98
CA GLU A 18 15.35 -8.61 -5.49
C GLU A 18 15.82 -8.85 -4.05
N THR A 19 17.00 -8.34 -3.69
CA THR A 19 17.51 -8.46 -2.32
C THR A 19 16.70 -7.59 -1.35
N ILE A 20 16.28 -6.39 -1.76
CA ILE A 20 15.40 -5.52 -0.95
C ILE A 20 14.07 -6.22 -0.66
N LYS A 21 13.50 -6.93 -1.63
CA LYS A 21 12.27 -7.71 -1.42
C LYS A 21 12.42 -8.76 -0.33
N GLN A 22 13.61 -9.36 -0.20
CA GLN A 22 13.87 -10.44 0.75
C GLN A 22 14.15 -9.95 2.17
N ILE A 23 14.95 -8.88 2.30
CA ILE A 23 15.48 -8.46 3.63
C ILE A 23 15.19 -7.00 3.99
N GLY A 24 14.49 -6.26 3.12
CA GLY A 24 14.26 -4.82 3.32
C GLY A 24 15.49 -3.95 3.12
N VAL A 25 15.41 -2.69 3.56
CA VAL A 25 16.47 -1.66 3.36
C VAL A 25 17.10 -1.14 4.64
N SER A 26 16.69 -1.63 5.79
CA SER A 26 17.17 -1.11 7.09
C SER A 26 18.65 -1.37 7.36
N ASN A 27 19.28 -2.30 6.63
CA ASN A 27 20.67 -2.71 6.84
C ASN A 27 21.45 -2.73 5.52
N TYR A 28 22.07 -1.59 5.18
CA TYR A 28 22.91 -1.46 3.96
C TYR A 28 24.13 -2.41 3.96
N SER A 29 24.71 -2.72 5.11
CA SER A 29 25.83 -3.65 5.18
C SER A 29 25.42 -5.08 4.86
N LEU A 30 24.21 -5.48 5.26
CA LEU A 30 23.64 -6.78 4.91
C LEU A 30 23.31 -6.84 3.41
N LEU A 31 22.66 -5.80 2.87
CA LEU A 31 22.39 -5.66 1.43
C LEU A 31 23.70 -5.73 0.62
N ALA A 32 24.74 -5.02 1.04
CA ALA A 32 26.05 -5.03 0.42
C ALA A 32 26.67 -6.45 0.39
N ARG A 33 26.62 -7.14 1.52
CA ARG A 33 27.14 -8.49 1.62
C ARG A 33 26.39 -9.49 0.73
N MET A 34 25.06 -9.41 0.67
CA MET A 34 24.23 -10.31 -0.13
C MET A 34 24.35 -10.04 -1.63
N THR A 35 24.53 -8.77 -2.00
CA THR A 35 24.63 -8.37 -3.42
C THR A 35 26.06 -8.33 -3.96
N GLY A 36 27.07 -8.42 -3.09
CA GLY A 36 28.48 -8.21 -3.46
C GLY A 36 28.79 -6.77 -3.86
N ILE A 37 27.91 -5.80 -3.57
CA ILE A 37 28.06 -4.40 -3.89
C ILE A 37 28.66 -3.67 -2.68
N ASN A 38 29.56 -2.69 -2.93
CA ASN A 38 30.09 -1.86 -1.86
C ASN A 38 28.94 -1.13 -1.09
N PRO A 39 28.98 -1.05 0.26
CA PRO A 39 27.93 -0.42 1.07
C PRO A 39 27.57 1.01 0.67
N GLU A 40 28.56 1.84 0.31
CA GLU A 40 28.31 3.21 -0.15
C GLU A 40 27.59 3.25 -1.50
N THR A 41 27.93 2.30 -2.40
CA THR A 41 27.21 2.13 -3.67
C THR A 41 25.77 1.68 -3.44
N VAL A 42 25.52 0.77 -2.50
CA VAL A 42 24.17 0.36 -2.10
C VAL A 42 23.39 1.56 -1.58
N ARG A 43 23.98 2.33 -0.65
CA ARG A 43 23.37 3.54 -0.10
C ARG A 43 23.01 4.55 -1.19
N TYR A 44 23.92 4.82 -2.11
CA TYR A 44 23.68 5.71 -3.23
C TYR A 44 22.54 5.20 -4.13
N LYS A 45 22.55 3.90 -4.47
CA LYS A 45 21.54 3.29 -5.32
C LYS A 45 20.15 3.36 -4.67
N VAL A 46 20.01 2.97 -3.42
CA VAL A 46 18.72 3.01 -2.70
C VAL A 46 18.20 4.44 -2.57
N ASN A 47 19.02 5.38 -2.11
CA ASN A 47 18.56 6.73 -1.79
C ASN A 47 18.43 7.67 -3.00
N LYS A 48 19.16 7.41 -4.08
CA LYS A 48 19.23 8.33 -5.22
C LYS A 48 18.88 7.69 -6.55
N GLN A 49 19.40 6.49 -6.84
CA GLN A 49 19.25 5.91 -8.18
C GLN A 49 17.86 5.31 -8.37
N LEU A 50 17.30 4.60 -7.37
CA LEU A 50 15.94 4.08 -7.44
C LEU A 50 14.94 5.23 -7.64
N THR A 51 15.10 6.34 -6.92
CA THR A 51 14.27 7.54 -7.08
C THR A 51 14.34 8.11 -8.51
N LYS A 52 15.50 8.09 -9.17
CA LYS A 52 15.63 8.52 -10.57
C LYS A 52 14.87 7.64 -11.56
N TYR A 53 14.58 6.40 -11.19
CA TYR A 53 13.72 5.49 -11.97
C TYR A 53 12.24 5.62 -11.60
N GLY A 54 11.91 6.49 -10.65
CA GLY A 54 10.57 6.58 -10.09
C GLY A 54 10.24 5.45 -9.12
N LEU A 55 11.26 4.77 -8.60
CA LEU A 55 11.12 3.67 -7.65
C LEU A 55 11.31 4.18 -6.22
N GLY A 56 10.47 3.70 -5.31
CA GLY A 56 10.59 3.93 -3.88
C GLY A 56 10.46 2.63 -3.11
N VAL A 57 11.06 2.58 -1.93
CA VAL A 57 10.84 1.47 -1.00
C VAL A 57 9.61 1.79 -0.14
N GLN A 58 8.82 0.78 0.14
CA GLN A 58 7.64 0.88 1.01
C GLN A 58 7.70 -0.23 2.06
N VAL A 59 7.40 0.11 3.29
CA VAL A 59 7.20 -0.83 4.40
C VAL A 59 5.72 -1.13 4.52
N ASN A 60 5.35 -2.40 4.36
CA ASN A 60 3.98 -2.86 4.51
C ASN A 60 3.81 -3.53 5.87
N LEU A 61 2.80 -3.08 6.61
CA LEU A 61 2.51 -3.62 7.93
C LEU A 61 1.77 -4.96 7.85
N ASN A 62 2.02 -5.80 8.82
CA ASN A 62 1.25 -7.02 9.03
C ASN A 62 0.03 -6.72 9.89
N HIS A 63 -1.06 -6.37 9.24
CA HIS A 63 -2.29 -5.98 9.93
C HIS A 63 -2.83 -7.10 10.83
N ALA A 64 -2.62 -8.37 10.49
CA ALA A 64 -3.02 -9.51 11.32
C ALA A 64 -2.27 -9.52 12.65
N GLU A 65 -0.93 -9.39 12.63
CA GLU A 65 -0.11 -9.36 13.84
C GLU A 65 -0.33 -8.06 14.65
N LEU A 66 -0.81 -6.99 14.00
CA LEU A 66 -1.24 -5.77 14.68
C LEU A 66 -2.66 -5.86 15.27
N GLY A 67 -3.33 -7.01 15.16
CA GLY A 67 -4.69 -7.21 15.64
C GLY A 67 -5.73 -6.39 14.87
N MET A 68 -5.46 -6.07 13.60
CA MET A 68 -6.31 -5.20 12.77
C MET A 68 -7.06 -5.98 11.70
N SER A 69 -8.36 -5.73 11.59
CA SER A 69 -9.16 -6.06 10.41
C SER A 69 -8.94 -5.01 9.35
N ALA A 70 -8.70 -5.44 8.11
CA ALA A 70 -8.45 -4.53 7.00
C ALA A 70 -9.39 -4.80 5.83
N GLY A 71 -9.52 -3.82 4.93
CA GLY A 71 -10.36 -3.95 3.75
C GLY A 71 -10.39 -2.73 2.88
N LEU A 72 -11.26 -2.81 1.89
CA LEU A 72 -11.55 -1.74 0.94
C LEU A 72 -12.91 -1.13 1.28
N MET A 73 -13.01 0.20 1.22
CA MET A 73 -14.27 0.91 1.16
C MET A 73 -14.37 1.70 -0.15
N VAL A 74 -15.57 1.73 -0.70
CA VAL A 74 -15.95 2.60 -1.82
C VAL A 74 -17.11 3.44 -1.34
N VAL A 75 -16.99 4.76 -1.46
CA VAL A 75 -17.95 5.71 -0.91
C VAL A 75 -18.41 6.64 -2.01
N ASP A 76 -19.72 6.80 -2.16
CA ASP A 76 -20.33 7.80 -3.00
C ASP A 76 -20.64 9.05 -2.15
N ALA A 77 -20.05 10.19 -2.52
CA ALA A 77 -20.22 11.45 -1.79
C ALA A 77 -20.16 12.63 -2.75
N GLU A 78 -20.69 13.78 -2.33
CA GLU A 78 -20.62 15.00 -3.14
C GLU A 78 -19.17 15.40 -3.47
N PRO A 79 -18.90 15.94 -4.68
CA PRO A 79 -17.53 16.25 -5.13
C PRO A 79 -16.79 17.27 -4.26
N SER A 80 -17.51 18.12 -3.54
CA SER A 80 -16.96 19.15 -2.65
C SER A 80 -16.44 18.60 -1.32
N GLN A 81 -16.78 17.36 -0.98
CA GLN A 81 -16.41 16.74 0.31
C GLN A 81 -15.11 15.96 0.17
N GLU A 82 -13.97 16.59 0.46
CA GLU A 82 -12.66 15.93 0.56
C GLU A 82 -12.39 15.45 1.99
N TRP A 83 -13.23 14.57 2.50
CA TRP A 83 -13.24 14.20 3.90
C TRP A 83 -12.69 12.81 4.22
N LEU A 84 -12.38 11.96 3.23
CA LEU A 84 -11.87 10.60 3.50
C LEU A 84 -10.58 10.62 4.34
N GLY A 85 -9.66 11.56 4.08
CA GLY A 85 -8.42 11.68 4.83
C GLY A 85 -8.57 12.02 6.31
N GLU A 86 -9.76 12.46 6.71
CA GLU A 86 -10.09 12.70 8.11
C GLU A 86 -10.68 11.47 8.80
N VAL A 87 -11.04 10.42 8.02
CA VAL A 87 -11.51 9.16 8.58
C VAL A 87 -10.32 8.40 9.18
N SER A 88 -10.41 8.09 10.46
CA SER A 88 -9.36 7.38 11.18
C SER A 88 -9.11 5.98 10.58
N TYR A 89 -7.89 5.46 10.76
CA TYR A 89 -7.50 4.11 10.33
C TYR A 89 -7.50 3.87 8.82
N LEU A 90 -7.54 4.89 7.98
CA LEU A 90 -7.20 4.74 6.57
C LEU A 90 -5.68 4.65 6.40
N PHE A 91 -5.21 3.79 5.49
CA PHE A 91 -3.81 3.75 5.07
C PHE A 91 -3.64 4.08 3.58
N PHE A 92 -4.75 4.23 2.86
CA PHE A 92 -4.81 4.78 1.51
C PHE A 92 -6.15 5.42 1.27
N GLU A 93 -6.15 6.51 0.51
CA GLU A 93 -7.36 7.10 -0.05
C GLU A 93 -7.12 7.57 -1.48
N GLY A 94 -8.17 7.55 -2.29
CA GLY A 94 -8.16 8.06 -3.66
C GLY A 94 -9.53 8.55 -4.08
N LYS A 95 -9.55 9.59 -4.92
CA LYS A 95 -10.77 10.13 -5.53
C LYS A 95 -10.90 9.61 -6.95
N ALA A 96 -12.09 9.13 -7.32
CA ALA A 96 -12.34 8.67 -8.68
C ALA A 96 -12.41 9.84 -9.66
N ILE A 97 -11.90 9.63 -10.88
CA ILE A 97 -12.02 10.57 -11.98
C ILE A 97 -13.40 10.43 -12.62
N GLY A 98 -14.08 11.55 -12.85
CA GLY A 98 -15.37 11.58 -13.53
C GLY A 98 -16.54 11.02 -12.73
N ALA A 99 -16.36 10.71 -11.45
CA ALA A 99 -17.40 10.23 -10.57
C ALA A 99 -17.26 10.80 -9.17
N SER A 100 -18.38 10.95 -8.47
CA SER A 100 -18.42 11.37 -7.06
C SER A 100 -18.11 10.20 -6.12
N LYS A 101 -17.01 9.47 -6.41
CA LYS A 101 -16.61 8.27 -5.67
C LYS A 101 -15.25 8.46 -5.02
N TYR A 102 -15.13 7.92 -3.83
CA TYR A 102 -13.88 7.82 -3.08
C TYR A 102 -13.58 6.36 -2.76
N VAL A 103 -12.30 6.04 -2.75
CA VAL A 103 -11.78 4.71 -2.44
C VAL A 103 -10.88 4.83 -1.23
N GLY A 104 -11.14 4.05 -0.18
CA GLY A 104 -10.31 3.99 1.01
C GLY A 104 -9.85 2.56 1.30
N LEU A 105 -8.60 2.39 1.68
CA LEU A 105 -8.13 1.16 2.34
C LEU A 105 -8.03 1.45 3.83
N TYR A 106 -8.67 0.63 4.64
CA TYR A 106 -8.65 0.77 6.08
C TYR A 106 -8.00 -0.42 6.77
N ALA A 107 -7.45 -0.16 7.96
CA ALA A 107 -7.00 -1.19 8.90
C ALA A 107 -7.37 -0.74 10.31
N VAL A 108 -8.42 -1.32 10.86
CA VAL A 108 -9.00 -0.95 12.17
C VAL A 108 -8.81 -2.08 13.18
N PRO A 109 -8.48 -1.79 14.46
CA PRO A 109 -8.39 -2.82 15.48
C PRO A 109 -9.66 -3.68 15.52
N PHE A 110 -9.50 -4.99 15.58
CA PHE A 110 -10.59 -5.95 15.44
C PHE A 110 -11.77 -5.66 16.37
N ARG A 111 -11.49 -5.31 17.64
CA ARG A 111 -12.53 -4.95 18.63
C ARG A 111 -13.37 -3.73 18.24
N PHE A 112 -12.89 -2.87 17.34
CA PHE A 112 -13.62 -1.68 16.89
C PHE A 112 -14.26 -1.83 15.52
N LYS A 113 -14.05 -2.94 14.83
CA LYS A 113 -14.52 -3.18 13.47
C LYS A 113 -16.00 -2.84 13.28
N LYS A 114 -16.88 -3.38 14.15
CA LYS A 114 -18.32 -3.12 14.07
C LYS A 114 -18.64 -1.62 14.19
N LYS A 115 -18.07 -0.95 15.21
CA LYS A 115 -18.28 0.48 15.42
C LYS A 115 -17.75 1.31 14.24
N TYR A 116 -16.64 0.90 13.62
CA TYR A 116 -16.07 1.57 12.45
C TYR A 116 -17.01 1.49 11.24
N ILE A 117 -17.63 0.32 11.00
CA ILE A 117 -18.63 0.15 9.94
C ILE A 117 -19.89 0.99 10.27
N ASP A 118 -20.31 1.04 11.53
CA ASP A 118 -21.44 1.85 11.96
C ASP A 118 -21.24 3.36 11.70
N VAL A 119 -20.00 3.86 11.69
CA VAL A 119 -19.68 5.25 11.28
C VAL A 119 -20.14 5.54 9.85
N MET A 120 -19.92 4.62 8.92
CA MET A 120 -20.35 4.78 7.52
C MET A 120 -21.89 4.84 7.42
N SER A 121 -22.59 3.98 8.16
CA SER A 121 -24.06 4.03 8.24
C SER A 121 -24.57 5.36 8.80
N PHE A 122 -23.92 5.87 9.84
CA PHE A 122 -24.24 7.16 10.43
C PHE A 122 -24.00 8.32 9.46
N LEU A 123 -22.87 8.35 8.75
CA LEU A 123 -22.57 9.36 7.73
C LEU A 123 -23.63 9.37 6.62
N LYS A 124 -24.10 8.19 6.20
CA LYS A 124 -25.21 8.06 5.24
C LYS A 124 -26.52 8.63 5.77
N GLN A 125 -26.86 8.33 7.03
CA GLN A 125 -28.06 8.90 7.71
C GLN A 125 -27.98 10.43 7.80
N GLN A 126 -26.79 10.98 8.05
CA GLN A 126 -26.54 12.43 8.09
C GLN A 126 -26.45 13.07 6.69
N LYS A 127 -26.67 12.30 5.61
CA LYS A 127 -26.56 12.74 4.21
C LYS A 127 -25.16 13.32 3.85
N ARG A 128 -24.14 12.94 4.60
CA ARG A 128 -22.74 13.29 4.29
C ARG A 128 -22.20 12.44 3.15
N ILE A 129 -22.70 11.24 2.99
CA ILE A 129 -22.48 10.35 1.86
C ILE A 129 -23.80 9.88 1.31
N THR A 130 -23.85 9.57 0.01
CA THR A 130 -25.05 9.06 -0.64
C THR A 130 -25.12 7.54 -0.53
N ASP A 131 -24.00 6.87 -0.68
CA ASP A 131 -23.89 5.41 -0.54
C ASP A 131 -22.47 4.97 -0.18
N TYR A 132 -22.31 3.73 0.29
CA TYR A 132 -21.02 3.12 0.54
C TYR A 132 -21.06 1.60 0.39
N ALA A 133 -19.90 1.02 0.08
CA ALA A 133 -19.68 -0.42 0.11
C ALA A 133 -18.37 -0.73 0.85
N ILE A 134 -18.38 -1.76 1.70
CA ILE A 134 -17.22 -2.23 2.44
C ILE A 134 -16.92 -3.66 2.03
N TYR A 135 -15.67 -3.93 1.67
CA TYR A 135 -15.16 -5.23 1.28
C TYR A 135 -14.10 -5.63 2.31
N GLU A 136 -14.51 -6.42 3.29
CA GLU A 136 -13.59 -6.92 4.32
C GLU A 136 -12.63 -7.92 3.71
N ALA A 137 -11.33 -7.67 3.85
CA ALA A 137 -10.32 -8.56 3.34
C ALA A 137 -10.09 -9.75 4.28
N LYS A 138 -10.15 -10.97 3.75
CA LYS A 138 -9.66 -12.18 4.42
C LYS A 138 -8.15 -12.35 4.21
N TRP A 139 -7.64 -11.76 3.17
CA TRP A 139 -6.22 -11.73 2.89
C TRP A 139 -5.85 -10.47 2.14
N LEU A 140 -4.63 -9.99 2.36
CA LEU A 140 -3.99 -8.92 1.60
C LEU A 140 -2.63 -9.38 1.09
N ARG A 141 -2.24 -8.84 -0.06
CA ARG A 141 -0.90 -9.02 -0.62
C ARG A 141 -0.41 -7.70 -1.20
N TYR A 142 0.88 -7.46 -1.06
CA TYR A 142 1.57 -6.29 -1.60
C TYR A 142 2.60 -6.74 -2.64
N PRO A 143 2.21 -6.89 -3.92
CA PRO A 143 3.14 -7.23 -4.98
C PRO A 143 4.26 -6.19 -5.09
N SER A 144 5.48 -6.66 -5.28
CA SER A 144 6.63 -5.79 -5.45
C SER A 144 6.84 -5.45 -6.92
N PHE A 145 7.56 -4.35 -7.17
CA PHE A 145 8.03 -4.00 -8.50
C PHE A 145 8.71 -5.17 -9.19
N ARG A 146 8.40 -5.36 -10.46
CA ARG A 146 8.88 -6.45 -11.29
C ARG A 146 9.92 -5.93 -12.29
N PRO A 147 11.22 -5.99 -11.96
CA PRO A 147 12.29 -5.38 -12.75
C PRO A 147 12.48 -6.00 -14.13
N GLU A 148 12.01 -7.24 -14.35
CA GLU A 148 12.04 -7.92 -15.65
C GLU A 148 11.19 -7.22 -16.72
N PHE A 149 10.17 -6.46 -16.31
CA PHE A 149 9.31 -5.68 -17.21
C PHE A 149 9.74 -4.23 -17.38
N TYR A 150 10.90 -3.83 -16.86
CA TYR A 150 11.33 -2.44 -16.88
C TYR A 150 12.70 -2.28 -17.56
N ASP A 151 12.79 -1.37 -18.53
CA ASP A 151 14.07 -0.96 -19.12
C ASP A 151 14.66 0.21 -18.33
N PHE A 152 15.68 -0.08 -17.52
CA PHE A 152 16.35 0.92 -16.69
C PHE A 152 17.14 1.97 -17.49
N ASP A 153 17.59 1.64 -18.70
CA ASP A 153 18.30 2.60 -19.57
C ASP A 153 17.32 3.57 -20.23
N ALA A 154 16.24 3.03 -20.82
CA ALA A 154 15.20 3.83 -21.45
C ALA A 154 14.21 4.41 -20.44
N LYS A 155 14.23 3.96 -19.17
CA LYS A 155 13.29 4.31 -18.11
C LYS A 155 11.81 4.07 -18.52
N LYS A 156 11.56 2.96 -19.19
CA LYS A 156 10.24 2.62 -19.75
C LYS A 156 9.85 1.19 -19.41
N TRP A 157 8.55 0.99 -19.29
CA TRP A 157 7.98 -0.33 -19.14
C TRP A 157 8.00 -1.09 -20.47
N LYS A 158 8.43 -2.35 -20.44
CA LYS A 158 8.43 -3.30 -21.55
C LYS A 158 7.55 -4.48 -21.18
N VAL A 159 6.26 -4.38 -21.46
CA VAL A 159 5.29 -5.45 -21.19
C VAL A 159 4.88 -6.06 -22.52
N ASP A 160 5.20 -7.33 -22.72
CA ASP A 160 4.65 -8.15 -23.82
C ASP A 160 3.50 -8.98 -23.27
N TRP A 161 2.28 -8.50 -23.43
CA TRP A 161 1.07 -9.14 -22.93
C TRP A 161 0.84 -10.56 -23.47
N ARG A 162 1.50 -10.96 -24.56
CA ARG A 162 1.42 -12.30 -25.13
C ARG A 162 2.30 -13.31 -24.40
N ARG A 163 3.35 -12.82 -23.73
CA ARG A 163 4.41 -13.61 -23.08
C ARG A 163 4.49 -13.43 -21.58
N VAL A 164 3.54 -12.71 -20.98
CA VAL A 164 3.54 -12.53 -19.53
C VAL A 164 3.26 -13.87 -18.85
N GLU A 165 4.32 -14.57 -18.47
CA GLU A 165 4.22 -15.79 -17.69
C GLU A 165 3.94 -15.47 -16.22
N MET A 166 3.25 -16.40 -15.55
CA MET A 166 3.11 -16.32 -14.10
C MET A 166 4.49 -16.52 -13.46
N THR A 167 4.97 -15.56 -12.71
CA THR A 167 6.09 -15.80 -11.79
C THR A 167 5.62 -16.83 -10.74
N GLN A 168 6.16 -18.04 -10.85
CA GLN A 168 6.02 -19.04 -9.78
C GLN A 168 6.72 -18.48 -8.55
N GLY A 169 5.99 -18.29 -7.45
CA GLY A 169 6.61 -18.03 -6.17
C GLY A 169 6.18 -16.81 -5.37
N GLU A 170 5.34 -15.92 -5.89
CA GLU A 170 4.79 -14.86 -5.02
C GLU A 170 3.58 -15.37 -4.20
N SER A 171 3.83 -16.30 -3.31
CA SER A 171 2.87 -16.80 -2.30
C SER A 171 2.91 -15.94 -1.04
N GLY A 172 2.81 -14.64 -1.17
CA GLY A 172 2.92 -13.71 -0.04
C GLY A 172 1.57 -13.09 0.38
N ALA A 173 0.45 -13.79 0.19
CA ALA A 173 -0.81 -13.34 0.74
C ALA A 173 -0.83 -13.60 2.25
N THR A 174 -1.02 -12.54 3.04
CA THR A 174 -1.20 -12.68 4.49
C THR A 174 -2.68 -12.88 4.77
N THR A 175 -3.02 -13.99 5.38
CA THR A 175 -4.35 -14.22 5.91
C THR A 175 -4.60 -13.24 7.06
N LEU A 176 -5.73 -12.54 7.00
CA LEU A 176 -6.18 -11.60 8.04
C LEU A 176 -7.17 -12.28 8.99
N ASP A 177 -6.84 -13.48 9.44
CA ASP A 177 -7.67 -14.17 10.44
C ASP A 177 -7.33 -13.62 11.83
N VAL A 178 -7.93 -12.46 12.13
CA VAL A 178 -7.66 -11.71 13.36
C VAL A 178 -8.77 -11.99 14.35
N ASN A 179 -8.44 -12.73 15.42
CA ASN A 179 -9.37 -13.07 16.51
C ASN A 179 -8.91 -12.49 17.85
N ARG A 180 -7.81 -11.77 17.90
CA ARG A 180 -7.20 -11.29 19.14
C ARG A 180 -6.67 -9.86 19.00
N ASP A 181 -6.65 -9.16 20.13
CA ASP A 181 -5.89 -7.93 20.25
C ASP A 181 -4.38 -8.26 20.19
N ALA A 182 -3.60 -7.45 19.51
CA ALA A 182 -2.15 -7.62 19.44
C ALA A 182 -1.48 -7.11 20.73
N GLU A 183 -0.42 -7.78 21.12
CA GLU A 183 0.50 -7.29 22.17
C GLU A 183 1.49 -6.28 21.56
N VAL A 184 0.95 -5.10 21.18
CA VAL A 184 1.71 -3.99 20.60
C VAL A 184 1.74 -2.86 21.61
N ASP A 185 2.88 -2.25 21.81
CA ASP A 185 3.03 -1.09 22.67
C ASP A 185 3.30 0.21 21.89
N TYR A 186 3.37 1.32 22.62
CA TYR A 186 3.56 2.65 22.03
C TYR A 186 4.90 2.79 21.30
N MET A 187 5.97 2.13 21.79
CA MET A 187 7.29 2.18 21.14
C MET A 187 7.28 1.44 19.81
N ASP A 188 6.57 0.31 19.74
CA ASP A 188 6.40 -0.45 18.50
C ASP A 188 5.69 0.40 17.44
N VAL A 189 4.59 1.06 17.81
CA VAL A 189 3.84 1.96 16.91
C VAL A 189 4.72 3.09 16.39
N LYS A 190 5.54 3.72 17.25
CA LYS A 190 6.49 4.76 16.87
C LYS A 190 7.55 4.25 15.87
N ILE A 191 8.10 3.06 16.11
CA ILE A 191 9.05 2.42 15.17
C ILE A 191 8.38 2.17 13.82
N LEU A 192 7.19 1.58 13.82
CA LEU A 192 6.46 1.26 12.59
C LEU A 192 6.15 2.51 11.78
N LYS A 193 5.67 3.58 12.42
CA LYS A 193 5.41 4.86 11.74
C LYS A 193 6.68 5.42 11.13
N ALA A 194 7.75 5.53 11.90
CA ALA A 194 9.02 6.05 11.42
C ALA A 194 9.56 5.25 10.22
N MET A 195 9.40 3.91 10.22
CA MET A 195 9.79 3.05 9.12
C MET A 195 8.87 3.20 7.89
N GLN A 196 7.60 3.49 8.06
CA GLN A 196 6.71 3.80 6.94
C GLN A 196 7.02 5.16 6.31
N GLU A 197 7.33 6.18 7.13
CA GLU A 197 7.73 7.51 6.66
C GLU A 197 9.10 7.49 5.96
N ASN A 198 10.04 6.77 6.52
CA ASN A 198 11.38 6.61 5.97
C ASN A 198 11.88 5.17 6.12
N PRO A 199 11.70 4.30 5.12
CA PRO A 199 12.13 2.89 5.16
C PRO A 199 13.62 2.67 5.44
N THR A 200 14.43 3.72 5.27
CA THR A 200 15.89 3.67 5.47
C THR A 200 16.32 4.28 6.81
N VAL A 201 15.37 4.68 7.65
CA VAL A 201 15.67 5.30 8.95
C VAL A 201 16.40 4.32 9.87
N SER A 202 17.42 4.80 10.57
CA SER A 202 18.09 3.99 11.59
C SER A 202 17.34 4.08 12.91
N ILE A 203 17.31 2.96 13.65
CA ILE A 203 16.70 2.91 15.00
C ILE A 203 17.31 3.94 15.97
N VAL A 204 18.59 4.28 15.80
CA VAL A 204 19.25 5.33 16.61
C VAL A 204 18.63 6.72 16.33
N LYS A 205 18.33 7.00 15.06
CA LYS A 205 17.68 8.26 14.66
C LYS A 205 16.24 8.30 15.19
N VAL A 206 15.49 7.22 15.06
CA VAL A 206 14.14 7.12 15.64
C VAL A 206 14.17 7.36 17.15
N ALA A 207 15.12 6.72 17.87
CA ALA A 207 15.27 6.91 19.29
C ALA A 207 15.52 8.39 19.68
N ALA A 208 16.37 9.09 18.92
CA ALA A 208 16.63 10.52 19.13
C ALA A 208 15.38 11.37 18.88
N GLU A 209 14.60 11.07 17.85
CA GLU A 209 13.38 11.82 17.49
C GLU A 209 12.26 11.68 18.54
N ILE A 210 12.13 10.50 19.16
CA ILE A 210 11.10 10.24 20.18
C ILE A 210 11.60 10.41 21.62
N GLY A 211 12.86 10.83 21.82
CA GLY A 211 13.46 10.99 23.16
C GLY A 211 13.66 9.68 23.94
N ALA A 212 13.79 8.53 23.23
CA ALA A 212 13.94 7.22 23.84
C ALA A 212 15.41 6.79 23.91
N ASN A 213 15.70 5.85 24.84
CA ASN A 213 17.03 5.23 24.89
C ASN A 213 17.25 4.34 23.66
N PRO A 214 18.33 4.53 22.87
CA PRO A 214 18.61 3.73 21.68
C PRO A 214 18.73 2.21 21.94
N ARG A 215 19.19 1.81 23.13
CA ARG A 215 19.31 0.39 23.52
C ARG A 215 17.92 -0.22 23.72
N THR A 216 17.03 0.49 24.41
CA THR A 216 15.64 0.05 24.60
C THR A 216 14.93 -0.06 23.25
N LEU A 217 15.07 0.96 22.38
CA LEU A 217 14.41 0.93 21.08
C LEU A 217 14.93 -0.17 20.14
N ARG A 218 16.24 -0.51 20.22
CA ARG A 218 16.77 -1.68 19.50
C ARG A 218 16.19 -2.99 20.01
N TYR A 219 15.94 -3.10 21.31
CA TYR A 219 15.27 -4.27 21.89
C TYR A 219 13.84 -4.39 21.35
N HIS A 220 13.03 -3.33 21.42
CA HIS A 220 11.67 -3.30 20.86
C HIS A 220 11.67 -3.67 19.37
N ASN A 221 12.56 -3.08 18.59
CA ASN A 221 12.67 -3.41 17.16
C ASN A 221 12.98 -4.89 16.92
N ALA A 222 13.92 -5.48 17.70
CA ALA A 222 14.33 -6.86 17.49
C ALA A 222 13.29 -7.86 18.00
N GLU A 223 12.75 -7.67 19.20
CA GLU A 223 11.88 -8.63 19.85
C GLU A 223 10.40 -8.46 19.44
N HIS A 224 9.93 -7.22 19.35
CA HIS A 224 8.52 -6.96 19.04
C HIS A 224 8.31 -6.81 17.54
N VAL A 225 9.02 -5.88 16.87
CA VAL A 225 8.76 -5.59 15.46
C VAL A 225 9.21 -6.73 14.56
N VAL A 226 10.45 -7.18 14.70
CA VAL A 226 11.04 -8.21 13.80
C VAL A 226 10.54 -9.61 14.15
N LYS A 227 10.73 -10.06 15.41
CA LYS A 227 10.26 -11.40 15.83
C LYS A 227 8.75 -11.50 15.90
N GLY A 228 8.05 -10.43 16.31
CA GLY A 228 6.60 -10.32 16.28
C GLY A 228 6.02 -10.18 14.88
N LYS A 229 6.87 -10.08 13.84
CA LYS A 229 6.46 -9.98 12.43
C LYS A 229 5.46 -8.85 12.17
N LEU A 230 5.59 -7.71 12.89
CA LEU A 230 4.70 -6.56 12.73
C LEU A 230 4.87 -5.88 11.36
N ILE A 231 6.02 -6.09 10.70
CA ILE A 231 6.25 -5.75 9.30
C ILE A 231 6.06 -7.00 8.46
N LEU A 232 5.15 -6.93 7.50
CA LEU A 232 4.91 -8.01 6.56
C LEU A 232 6.08 -8.16 5.59
N ASN A 233 6.41 -7.07 4.92
CA ASN A 233 7.55 -7.01 4.00
C ASN A 233 7.97 -5.56 3.75
N SER A 234 9.14 -5.41 3.12
CA SER A 234 9.54 -4.19 2.44
C SER A 234 9.56 -4.47 0.94
N ASN A 235 8.84 -3.69 0.16
CA ASN A 235 8.85 -3.86 -1.27
C ASN A 235 9.34 -2.61 -2.01
N VAL A 236 9.79 -2.79 -3.24
CA VAL A 236 10.07 -1.70 -4.15
C VAL A 236 8.80 -1.44 -4.96
N ARG A 237 8.39 -0.19 -5.01
CA ARG A 237 7.21 0.25 -5.74
C ARG A 237 7.57 1.31 -6.76
N TRP A 238 6.99 1.23 -7.94
CA TRP A 238 7.09 2.30 -8.91
C TRP A 238 6.15 3.43 -8.51
N ARG A 239 6.76 4.56 -8.18
CA ARG A 239 6.07 5.79 -7.78
C ARG A 239 6.76 6.91 -8.52
N ARG A 240 6.26 7.33 -9.67
CA ARG A 240 6.71 8.59 -10.22
C ARG A 240 5.93 9.70 -9.51
N PRO A 241 6.60 10.53 -8.71
CA PRO A 241 5.94 11.67 -8.11
C PRO A 241 5.39 12.53 -9.24
N ALA A 242 4.13 12.95 -9.11
CA ALA A 242 3.59 14.01 -9.96
C ALA A 242 4.52 15.21 -9.83
N ILE A 243 5.14 15.62 -10.92
CA ILE A 243 5.88 16.89 -10.96
C ILE A 243 4.81 17.96 -11.02
N GLU A 244 4.82 18.88 -10.07
CA GLU A 244 3.87 19.98 -9.97
C GLU A 244 3.70 20.65 -11.34
N GLY A 245 2.45 20.72 -11.83
CA GLY A 245 2.10 21.28 -13.13
C GLY A 245 2.30 20.38 -14.37
N LYS A 246 2.69 19.11 -14.21
CA LYS A 246 2.69 18.14 -15.31
C LYS A 246 1.66 17.04 -15.04
N PRO A 247 0.86 16.62 -16.06
CA PRO A 247 0.00 15.47 -15.93
C PRO A 247 0.84 14.28 -15.44
N GLY A 248 0.37 13.57 -14.44
CA GLY A 248 1.08 12.41 -13.89
C GLY A 248 1.31 11.37 -15.00
N GLU A 249 2.53 10.84 -15.09
CA GLU A 249 2.84 9.75 -16.01
C GLU A 249 2.20 8.42 -15.59
N LEU A 250 1.38 8.45 -14.56
CA LEU A 250 0.80 7.31 -13.88
C LEU A 250 -0.68 7.57 -13.61
N MET A 251 -1.51 6.58 -13.92
CA MET A 251 -2.89 6.46 -13.52
C MET A 251 -3.02 5.43 -12.39
N GLN A 252 -3.63 5.83 -11.30
CA GLN A 252 -4.04 4.86 -10.29
C GLN A 252 -5.38 4.23 -10.69
N MET A 253 -5.49 2.93 -10.48
CA MET A 253 -6.66 2.17 -10.89
C MET A 253 -7.06 1.17 -9.82
N LEU A 254 -8.33 1.16 -9.44
CA LEU A 254 -8.93 0.09 -8.66
C LEU A 254 -9.64 -0.86 -9.62
N THR A 255 -9.29 -2.13 -9.56
CA THR A 255 -10.06 -3.23 -10.14
C THR A 255 -10.81 -3.92 -9.03
N LEU A 256 -12.13 -4.05 -9.15
CA LEU A 256 -13.03 -4.65 -8.18
C LEU A 256 -13.91 -5.68 -8.86
N VAL A 257 -13.95 -6.89 -8.34
CA VAL A 257 -14.82 -7.99 -8.80
C VAL A 257 -15.66 -8.45 -7.62
N LYS A 258 -16.99 -8.46 -7.77
CA LYS A 258 -17.93 -8.67 -6.67
C LYS A 258 -18.64 -10.01 -6.78
N GLY A 259 -18.72 -10.73 -5.65
CA GLY A 259 -19.62 -11.88 -5.49
C GLY A 259 -19.38 -13.05 -6.45
N VAL A 260 -18.13 -13.26 -6.88
CA VAL A 260 -17.80 -14.32 -7.85
C VAL A 260 -17.42 -15.65 -7.20
N GLY A 261 -17.51 -15.72 -5.87
CA GLY A 261 -17.08 -16.89 -5.10
C GLY A 261 -15.56 -17.10 -5.14
N GLN A 262 -15.06 -18.07 -4.39
CA GLN A 262 -13.62 -18.30 -4.26
C GLN A 262 -12.97 -18.76 -5.59
N GLU A 263 -13.69 -19.48 -6.44
CA GLU A 263 -13.18 -19.89 -7.74
C GLU A 263 -12.95 -18.69 -8.68
N GLY A 264 -13.92 -17.76 -8.72
CA GLY A 264 -13.80 -16.51 -9.47
C GLY A 264 -12.67 -15.63 -8.96
N VAL A 265 -12.48 -15.55 -7.63
CA VAL A 265 -11.34 -14.86 -7.00
C VAL A 265 -10.02 -15.47 -7.47
N VAL A 266 -9.88 -16.79 -7.46
CA VAL A 266 -8.65 -17.47 -7.91
C VAL A 266 -8.37 -17.21 -9.40
N LYS A 267 -9.41 -17.26 -10.26
CA LYS A 267 -9.28 -16.95 -11.68
C LYS A 267 -8.85 -15.51 -11.91
N THR A 268 -9.54 -14.54 -11.26
CA THR A 268 -9.19 -13.13 -11.36
C THR A 268 -7.77 -12.86 -10.88
N ARG A 269 -7.38 -13.44 -9.75
CA ARG A 269 -6.02 -13.32 -9.22
C ARG A 269 -4.95 -13.83 -10.18
N LYS A 270 -5.20 -14.94 -10.90
CA LYS A 270 -4.28 -15.44 -11.94
C LYS A 270 -4.08 -14.43 -13.07
N VAL A 271 -5.11 -13.68 -13.47
CA VAL A 271 -5.02 -12.61 -14.46
C VAL A 271 -4.21 -11.44 -13.88
N MET A 272 -4.57 -10.98 -12.70
CA MET A 272 -3.95 -9.81 -12.06
C MET A 272 -2.48 -10.06 -11.70
N ASN A 273 -2.08 -11.28 -11.36
CA ASN A 273 -0.69 -11.65 -11.10
C ASN A 273 0.23 -11.49 -12.32
N LYS A 274 -0.32 -11.44 -13.53
CA LYS A 274 0.43 -11.16 -14.74
C LYS A 274 0.68 -9.67 -14.96
N ILE A 275 -0.04 -8.80 -14.27
CA ILE A 275 0.06 -7.35 -14.42
C ILE A 275 1.17 -6.81 -13.52
N PRO A 276 2.25 -6.23 -14.09
CA PRO A 276 3.40 -5.78 -13.29
C PRO A 276 3.15 -4.49 -12.51
N PHE A 277 1.98 -3.90 -12.65
CA PHE A 277 1.60 -2.61 -12.05
C PHE A 277 0.79 -2.74 -10.76
N THR A 278 0.39 -3.96 -10.41
CA THR A 278 -0.36 -4.22 -9.17
C THR A 278 0.56 -4.01 -7.96
N TRP A 279 0.12 -3.19 -7.00
CA TRP A 279 0.89 -2.94 -5.79
C TRP A 279 0.17 -3.39 -4.51
N LEU A 280 -1.15 -3.60 -4.60
CA LEU A 280 -1.95 -4.19 -3.53
C LEU A 280 -3.08 -5.02 -4.16
N GLU A 281 -3.38 -6.14 -3.57
CA GLU A 281 -4.57 -6.92 -3.85
C GLU A 281 -5.12 -7.54 -2.57
N GLY A 282 -6.41 -7.83 -2.58
CA GLY A 282 -7.09 -8.49 -1.48
C GLY A 282 -8.34 -9.23 -1.92
N GLY A 283 -8.81 -10.11 -1.07
CA GLY A 283 -10.03 -10.85 -1.29
C GLY A 283 -10.84 -11.05 -0.03
N SER A 284 -12.17 -11.07 -0.17
CA SER A 284 -13.12 -11.29 0.91
C SER A 284 -13.49 -12.77 1.07
N GLU A 285 -14.12 -13.10 2.19
CA GLU A 285 -14.66 -14.45 2.45
C GLU A 285 -15.83 -14.79 1.52
N VAL A 286 -16.62 -13.79 1.16
CA VAL A 286 -17.81 -13.95 0.30
C VAL A 286 -17.49 -14.01 -1.18
N GLY A 287 -16.21 -13.93 -1.56
CA GLY A 287 -15.77 -14.07 -2.95
C GLY A 287 -15.68 -12.74 -3.71
N ASP A 288 -15.41 -11.64 -3.02
CA ASP A 288 -14.98 -10.40 -3.67
C ASP A 288 -13.46 -10.39 -3.85
N TYR A 289 -13.01 -9.71 -4.90
CA TYR A 289 -11.60 -9.46 -5.15
C TYR A 289 -11.38 -7.99 -5.48
N PHE A 290 -10.32 -7.40 -4.99
CA PHE A 290 -9.91 -6.06 -5.35
C PHE A 290 -8.40 -5.96 -5.55
N ALA A 291 -7.99 -5.07 -6.46
CA ALA A 291 -6.58 -4.76 -6.68
C ALA A 291 -6.40 -3.28 -7.01
N LEU A 292 -5.33 -2.70 -6.47
CA LEU A 292 -4.88 -1.35 -6.79
C LEU A 292 -3.61 -1.42 -7.64
N LEU A 293 -3.63 -0.66 -8.73
CA LEU A 293 -2.58 -0.62 -9.72
C LEU A 293 -2.05 0.81 -9.89
N ASP A 294 -0.75 0.93 -10.14
CA ASP A 294 -0.09 2.16 -10.58
C ASP A 294 0.29 2.00 -12.05
N VAL A 295 -0.62 2.31 -12.96
CA VAL A 295 -0.49 2.03 -14.40
C VAL A 295 0.17 3.20 -15.13
N PRO A 296 1.27 2.99 -15.87
CA PRO A 296 1.82 4.03 -16.74
C PRO A 296 0.77 4.49 -17.77
N MET A 297 0.68 5.79 -17.99
CA MET A 297 -0.32 6.35 -18.92
C MET A 297 -0.21 5.76 -20.34
N ASP A 298 1.01 5.49 -20.81
CA ASP A 298 1.26 4.84 -22.11
C ASP A 298 0.87 3.36 -22.15
N LYS A 299 0.58 2.75 -21.00
CA LYS A 299 0.15 1.36 -20.85
C LYS A 299 -1.30 1.20 -20.39
N LEU A 300 -2.00 2.30 -20.16
CA LEU A 300 -3.36 2.29 -19.58
C LEU A 300 -4.33 1.50 -20.46
N TYR A 301 -4.41 1.82 -21.75
CA TYR A 301 -5.29 1.13 -22.68
C TYR A 301 -5.01 -0.37 -22.79
N GLU A 302 -3.73 -0.72 -22.98
CA GLU A 302 -3.32 -2.13 -23.08
C GLU A 302 -3.66 -2.90 -21.80
N THR A 303 -3.42 -2.31 -20.62
CA THR A 303 -3.71 -2.92 -19.32
C THR A 303 -5.21 -3.14 -19.12
N THR A 304 -6.02 -2.13 -19.40
CA THR A 304 -7.49 -2.23 -19.29
C THR A 304 -8.04 -3.31 -20.23
N ARG A 305 -7.62 -3.30 -21.49
CA ARG A 305 -7.99 -4.32 -22.48
C ARG A 305 -7.58 -5.72 -22.05
N TYR A 306 -6.37 -5.87 -21.47
CA TYR A 306 -5.89 -7.14 -20.98
C TYR A 306 -6.76 -7.67 -19.84
N ILE A 307 -7.13 -6.83 -18.87
CA ILE A 307 -8.02 -7.20 -17.77
C ILE A 307 -9.37 -7.64 -18.34
N GLU A 308 -10.03 -6.80 -19.12
CA GLU A 308 -11.37 -7.10 -19.69
C GLU A 308 -11.39 -8.40 -20.50
N SER A 309 -10.38 -8.64 -21.35
CA SER A 309 -10.33 -9.81 -22.23
C SER A 309 -10.00 -11.11 -21.49
N ASN A 310 -9.40 -11.04 -20.31
CA ASN A 310 -9.02 -12.24 -19.54
C ASN A 310 -9.91 -12.48 -18.31
N THR A 311 -10.93 -11.63 -18.10
CA THR A 311 -11.92 -11.76 -17.01
C THR A 311 -13.36 -11.85 -17.54
N GLU A 312 -13.55 -12.40 -18.74
CA GLU A 312 -14.87 -12.51 -19.37
C GLU A 312 -15.87 -13.27 -18.50
N ASP A 313 -15.43 -14.35 -17.84
CA ASP A 313 -16.25 -15.16 -16.92
C ASP A 313 -16.85 -14.36 -15.75
N VAL A 314 -16.22 -13.25 -15.37
CA VAL A 314 -16.63 -12.40 -14.25
C VAL A 314 -16.96 -10.96 -14.68
N ARG A 315 -17.11 -10.73 -15.98
CA ARG A 315 -17.27 -9.39 -16.57
C ARG A 315 -18.45 -8.60 -16.00
N SER A 316 -19.57 -9.26 -15.74
CA SER A 316 -20.75 -8.61 -15.15
C SER A 316 -20.52 -8.10 -13.72
N SER A 317 -19.52 -8.65 -13.04
CA SER A 317 -19.15 -8.32 -11.65
C SER A 317 -17.89 -7.43 -11.59
N LEU A 318 -17.24 -7.17 -12.73
CA LEU A 318 -16.02 -6.37 -12.83
C LEU A 318 -16.34 -4.88 -12.85
N SER A 319 -15.64 -4.13 -12.03
CA SER A 319 -15.62 -2.66 -12.06
C SER A 319 -14.17 -2.18 -12.10
N ILE A 320 -13.87 -1.25 -12.99
CA ILE A 320 -12.59 -0.56 -13.08
C ILE A 320 -12.82 0.92 -12.76
N ILE A 321 -12.19 1.42 -11.72
CA ILE A 321 -12.31 2.80 -11.26
C ILE A 321 -10.96 3.49 -11.41
N MET A 322 -10.89 4.53 -12.23
CA MET A 322 -9.71 5.38 -12.38
C MET A 322 -9.65 6.38 -11.23
N LEU A 323 -8.51 6.50 -10.58
CA LEU A 323 -8.30 7.38 -9.44
C LEU A 323 -7.37 8.53 -9.84
N ASP A 324 -7.68 9.72 -9.36
CA ASP A 324 -6.83 10.89 -9.51
C ASP A 324 -5.56 10.72 -8.66
N SER A 325 -4.43 10.48 -9.32
CA SER A 325 -3.15 10.26 -8.65
C SER A 325 -2.64 11.48 -7.88
N GLN A 326 -3.12 12.68 -8.19
CA GLN A 326 -2.78 13.91 -7.46
C GLN A 326 -3.61 14.07 -6.18
N LYS A 327 -4.78 13.43 -6.15
CA LYS A 327 -5.70 13.44 -5.00
C LYS A 327 -5.66 12.14 -4.19
N SER A 328 -4.76 11.23 -4.54
CA SER A 328 -4.56 9.99 -3.81
C SER A 328 -3.47 10.16 -2.76
N ARG A 329 -3.73 9.70 -1.56
CA ARG A 329 -2.80 9.80 -0.43
C ARG A 329 -2.53 8.42 0.19
N TYR A 330 -1.27 8.21 0.60
CA TYR A 330 -0.86 7.09 1.42
C TYR A 330 -0.68 7.60 2.84
N LEU A 331 -1.35 6.97 3.77
CA LEU A 331 -1.34 7.34 5.18
C LEU A 331 -0.53 6.31 5.97
N HIS A 332 0.10 6.75 7.03
CA HIS A 332 0.86 5.88 7.91
C HIS A 332 -0.04 5.35 9.03
N ILE A 333 0.48 4.40 9.79
CA ILE A 333 -0.20 3.92 10.99
C ILE A 333 -0.58 5.10 11.89
N PRO A 334 -1.85 5.20 12.31
CA PRO A 334 -2.33 6.38 13.06
C PRO A 334 -1.88 6.31 14.52
N GLU A 335 -0.64 6.76 14.79
CA GLU A 335 -0.07 6.72 16.15
C GLU A 335 -0.88 7.52 17.16
N GLU A 336 -1.56 8.57 16.72
CA GLU A 336 -2.45 9.40 17.53
C GLU A 336 -3.68 8.62 18.05
N MET A 337 -3.97 7.47 17.45
CA MET A 337 -5.03 6.57 17.90
C MET A 337 -4.53 5.51 18.88
N PHE A 338 -3.26 5.56 19.29
CA PHE A 338 -2.69 4.62 20.23
C PHE A 338 -2.39 5.30 21.59
N ASP A 339 -3.19 4.97 22.59
CA ASP A 339 -2.97 5.42 23.97
C ASP A 339 -1.95 4.49 24.66
N PRO A 340 -0.87 5.02 25.27
CA PRO A 340 0.15 4.20 25.91
C PRO A 340 -0.35 3.27 27.03
N LYS A 341 -1.51 3.56 27.64
CA LYS A 341 -2.09 2.77 28.73
C LYS A 341 -3.23 1.85 28.27
N ARG A 342 -3.97 2.27 27.25
CA ARG A 342 -5.21 1.59 26.79
C ARG A 342 -5.03 0.87 25.45
N GLY A 343 -3.89 1.07 24.77
CA GLY A 343 -3.67 0.57 23.42
C GLY A 343 -4.49 1.35 22.37
N TRP A 344 -4.87 0.69 21.30
CA TRP A 344 -5.66 1.30 20.23
C TRP A 344 -6.97 1.88 20.74
N THR A 345 -7.33 3.05 20.25
CA THR A 345 -8.57 3.77 20.58
C THR A 345 -9.36 4.05 19.31
N LEU A 346 -10.67 4.18 19.43
CA LEU A 346 -11.50 4.67 18.32
C LEU A 346 -12.15 5.99 18.76
N PRO A 347 -12.02 7.07 17.98
CA PRO A 347 -12.73 8.31 18.26
C PRO A 347 -14.23 8.10 18.34
N SER A 348 -14.89 8.90 19.17
CA SER A 348 -16.34 8.93 19.18
C SER A 348 -16.89 9.50 17.85
N TYR A 349 -18.13 9.16 17.48
CA TYR A 349 -18.78 9.76 16.32
C TYR A 349 -18.71 11.29 16.28
N ARG A 350 -18.83 11.94 17.46
CA ARG A 350 -18.73 13.40 17.57
C ARG A 350 -17.34 13.91 17.22
N GLN A 351 -16.28 13.19 17.62
CA GLN A 351 -14.90 13.55 17.31
C GLN A 351 -14.58 13.34 15.84
N GLU A 352 -15.07 12.25 15.22
CA GLU A 352 -14.94 12.06 13.78
C GLU A 352 -15.68 13.14 13.00
N MET A 353 -16.90 13.48 13.41
CA MET A 353 -17.68 14.55 12.78
C MET A 353 -17.05 15.94 12.94
N ALA A 354 -16.43 16.24 14.10
CA ALA A 354 -15.72 17.49 14.32
C ALA A 354 -14.50 17.62 13.38
N LYS A 355 -13.72 16.55 13.21
CA LYS A 355 -12.59 16.54 12.26
C LYS A 355 -13.05 16.82 10.82
N ILE A 356 -14.15 16.21 10.40
CA ILE A 356 -14.74 16.41 9.07
C ILE A 356 -15.23 17.86 8.90
N GLY A 357 -15.83 18.47 9.94
CA GLY A 357 -16.27 19.87 9.93
C GLY A 357 -15.14 20.88 9.93
N ASP A 358 -14.12 20.69 10.76
CA ASP A 358 -12.95 21.57 10.85
C ASP A 358 -12.09 21.57 9.56
N GLY A 359 -12.13 20.49 8.80
CA GLY A 359 -11.50 20.41 7.48
C GLY A 359 -12.13 21.36 6.44
N GLU A 360 -13.41 21.65 6.56
CA GLU A 360 -14.11 22.62 5.70
C GLU A 360 -13.73 24.08 6.05
N GLU A 361 -13.61 24.42 7.32
CA GLU A 361 -13.28 25.81 7.76
C GLU A 361 -11.82 26.21 7.45
N ARG A 362 -10.87 25.29 7.56
CA ARG A 362 -9.44 25.57 7.27
C ARG A 362 -9.12 25.80 5.80
N ARG A 363 -10.03 25.51 4.88
CA ARG A 363 -9.83 25.67 3.43
C ARG A 363 -10.48 26.92 2.86
N HIS A 364 -11.28 27.65 3.65
CA HIS A 364 -11.88 28.91 3.28
C HIS A 364 -11.19 30.12 3.96
N SER A 365 -10.16 29.88 4.77
CA SER A 365 -9.27 30.90 5.33
C SER A 365 -7.89 30.84 4.65
#